data_82942ad80ce22f31eb705bbb12637567
#
_entry.id   82942ad80ce22f31eb705bbb12637567
#
_cell.length_a   1.000
_cell.length_b   1.000
_cell.length_c   1.000
_cell.angle_alpha   90.00
_cell.angle_beta   90.00
_cell.angle_gamma   90.00
#
_symmetry.space_group_name_H-M   'P 1'
#
loop_
_entity.id
_entity.type
_entity.pdbx_description
1 polymer ?
#
loop_
_entity_poly.entity_id
_entity_poly.type
_entity_poly.pdbx_seq_one_letter_code
_entity_poly.pdbx_strand_id
1 'polypeptide(L)'
;DCIYTIYVTITDSRSTEARQTAPEVATAEPVIYISGSRVEPEKTMAGEEFTLTVTLKNSLTTKFVRNMLVKVDTGNLHINLLEDSDIFQIDKIPAGGEAELTVHFGTDSSLPAGKYPLNFTFNYDSSKTLNLSSTGTTLVEIQQPANMELVMPRFADSVTVGETIPVTFQVMNMGRDPMHNVRCVVSGFGFAPSNTGYIGTMGAGTSATTKIELYIIALNASKGNENGNQYGDTVGTVTLIYENENGEAFQQETTFETTVNRPIVQLQQTDNTEEEKQKAASQWWVSVLILGGVILAAVIGIIIVKKRQKNHGGAYL
;
A
#
# COMPACT_ATOMS: atom_id res chain seq x y z
N ASP A 1 -77.14 78.08 -61.30
CA ASP A 1 -76.05 77.14 -61.55
C ASP A 1 -75.24 76.99 -60.29
N CYS A 2 -75.36 75.82 -59.72
CA CYS A 2 -74.56 75.48 -58.61
C CYS A 2 -73.33 74.67 -59.13
N ILE A 3 -72.13 75.21 -58.98
CA ILE A 3 -70.88 74.54 -59.34
C ILE A 3 -70.43 73.83 -58.07
N TYR A 4 -70.41 72.51 -58.15
CA TYR A 4 -69.77 71.64 -57.15
C TYR A 4 -68.35 71.31 -57.58
N THR A 5 -67.39 71.71 -56.72
CA THR A 5 -65.96 71.27 -56.91
C THR A 5 -65.71 70.00 -56.13
N ILE A 6 -65.43 68.86 -56.78
CA ILE A 6 -65.09 67.63 -56.15
C ILE A 6 -63.55 67.54 -56.11
N TYR A 7 -63.00 67.55 -54.89
CA TYR A 7 -61.56 67.25 -54.73
C TYR A 7 -61.39 65.75 -54.62
N VAL A 8 -60.75 65.12 -55.60
CA VAL A 8 -60.32 63.75 -55.54
C VAL A 8 -58.87 63.71 -55.09
N THR A 9 -58.63 63.25 -53.84
CA THR A 9 -57.30 63.02 -53.39
C THR A 9 -56.89 61.64 -53.91
N ILE A 10 -55.95 61.58 -54.88
CA ILE A 10 -55.31 60.33 -55.32
C ILE A 10 -54.21 60.03 -54.36
N THR A 11 -54.47 59.12 -53.45
CA THR A 11 -53.44 58.55 -52.56
C THR A 11 -52.71 57.49 -53.45
N ASP A 12 -51.49 57.81 -53.92
CA ASP A 12 -50.63 56.87 -54.56
C ASP A 12 -50.18 55.85 -53.47
N SER A 13 -50.97 54.79 -53.43
CA SER A 13 -50.56 53.62 -52.61
C SER A 13 -49.51 52.81 -53.40
N ARG A 14 -48.35 53.41 -53.62
CA ARG A 14 -47.17 52.60 -53.80
C ARG A 14 -46.94 51.98 -52.45
N SER A 15 -47.46 50.77 -52.24
CA SER A 15 -46.96 49.87 -51.21
C SER A 15 -45.48 49.71 -51.56
N THR A 16 -44.63 50.41 -50.83
CA THR A 16 -43.30 49.93 -50.53
C THR A 16 -43.55 48.60 -49.83
N GLU A 17 -43.70 47.53 -50.61
CA GLU A 17 -43.46 46.22 -50.09
C GLU A 17 -42.07 46.31 -49.51
N ALA A 18 -42.01 46.52 -48.15
CA ALA A 18 -40.87 46.23 -47.38
C ALA A 18 -40.58 44.78 -47.76
N ARG A 19 -39.55 44.61 -48.61
CA ARG A 19 -39.00 43.33 -48.93
C ARG A 19 -38.71 42.71 -47.57
N GLN A 20 -39.65 41.89 -47.08
CA GLN A 20 -39.40 41.02 -45.94
C GLN A 20 -38.23 40.17 -46.39
N THR A 21 -37.04 40.58 -46.02
CA THR A 21 -35.90 39.70 -45.97
C THR A 21 -36.38 38.51 -45.18
N ALA A 22 -36.64 37.40 -45.85
CA ALA A 22 -36.93 36.14 -45.18
C ALA A 22 -35.93 36.02 -44.02
N PRO A 23 -36.36 35.66 -42.82
CA PRO A 23 -35.42 35.53 -41.72
C PRO A 23 -34.26 34.70 -42.23
N GLU A 24 -33.07 35.28 -42.22
CA GLU A 24 -31.84 34.58 -42.59
C GLU A 24 -31.81 33.34 -41.72
N VAL A 25 -32.12 32.19 -42.30
CA VAL A 25 -32.06 30.90 -41.61
C VAL A 25 -30.62 30.80 -41.16
N ALA A 26 -30.40 31.01 -39.88
CA ALA A 26 -29.09 30.90 -39.29
C ALA A 26 -28.53 29.53 -39.65
N THR A 27 -27.68 29.51 -40.67
CA THR A 27 -27.09 28.25 -41.16
C THR A 27 -26.09 27.83 -40.08
N ALA A 28 -26.35 26.67 -39.44
CA ALA A 28 -25.46 26.11 -38.45
C ALA A 28 -24.02 26.10 -38.94
N GLU A 29 -23.08 26.51 -38.11
CA GLU A 29 -21.64 26.45 -38.41
C GLU A 29 -21.02 25.20 -37.76
N PRO A 30 -20.00 24.64 -38.38
CA PRO A 30 -19.30 23.46 -37.83
C PRO A 30 -18.60 23.81 -36.53
N VAL A 31 -18.69 22.92 -35.56
CA VAL A 31 -17.93 22.96 -34.32
C VAL A 31 -16.96 21.77 -34.30
N ILE A 32 -15.71 22.05 -34.06
CA ILE A 32 -14.69 21.02 -33.85
C ILE A 32 -14.66 20.65 -32.38
N TYR A 33 -14.68 19.36 -32.12
CA TYR A 33 -14.58 18.82 -30.75
C TYR A 33 -13.71 17.56 -30.73
N ILE A 34 -13.20 17.22 -29.55
CA ILE A 34 -12.44 15.99 -29.32
C ILE A 34 -13.44 14.85 -29.14
N SER A 35 -13.45 13.90 -30.07
CA SER A 35 -14.32 12.71 -30.06
C SER A 35 -13.66 11.52 -29.32
N GLY A 36 -12.33 11.52 -29.20
CA GLY A 36 -11.57 10.51 -28.50
C GLY A 36 -10.13 10.94 -28.25
N SER A 37 -9.48 10.28 -27.29
CA SER A 37 -8.07 10.46 -27.04
C SER A 37 -7.42 9.14 -26.63
N ARG A 38 -6.14 8.97 -26.95
CA ARG A 38 -5.31 7.82 -26.60
C ARG A 38 -3.96 8.32 -26.11
N VAL A 39 -3.50 7.75 -24.99
CA VAL A 39 -2.19 8.04 -24.40
C VAL A 39 -1.30 6.81 -24.51
N GLU A 40 -0.04 7.01 -24.90
CA GLU A 40 0.97 5.95 -24.98
C GLU A 40 2.26 6.42 -24.28
N PRO A 41 2.76 5.63 -23.27
CA PRO A 41 2.20 4.39 -22.74
C PRO A 41 0.87 4.61 -22.00
N GLU A 42 0.03 3.58 -21.91
CA GLU A 42 -1.29 3.65 -21.25
C GLU A 42 -1.15 4.08 -19.77
N LYS A 43 -0.07 3.65 -19.10
CA LYS A 43 0.32 4.13 -17.77
C LYS A 43 1.51 5.06 -17.91
N THR A 44 1.26 6.34 -17.78
CA THR A 44 2.30 7.37 -17.81
C THR A 44 2.83 7.64 -16.41
N MET A 45 4.15 7.53 -16.23
CA MET A 45 4.79 7.82 -14.95
C MET A 45 5.35 9.23 -14.91
N ALA A 46 5.33 9.86 -13.76
CA ALA A 46 5.98 11.16 -13.56
C ALA A 46 7.51 11.03 -13.79
N GLY A 47 8.05 11.96 -14.59
CA GLY A 47 9.43 11.94 -15.04
C GLY A 47 9.65 11.24 -16.38
N GLU A 48 8.58 10.71 -17.00
CA GLU A 48 8.62 10.04 -18.30
C GLU A 48 7.95 10.87 -19.38
N GLU A 49 8.21 10.49 -20.63
CA GLU A 49 7.59 11.04 -21.83
C GLU A 49 6.36 10.22 -22.19
N PHE A 50 5.38 10.90 -22.78
CA PHE A 50 4.20 10.23 -23.33
C PHE A 50 3.73 10.89 -24.62
N THR A 51 3.00 10.11 -25.42
CA THR A 51 2.38 10.56 -26.66
C THR A 51 0.88 10.60 -26.46
N LEU A 52 0.28 11.75 -26.77
CA LEU A 52 -1.18 11.92 -26.79
C LEU A 52 -1.66 12.03 -28.24
N THR A 53 -2.53 11.11 -28.65
CA THR A 53 -3.26 11.21 -29.91
C THR A 53 -4.70 11.61 -29.61
N VAL A 54 -5.15 12.76 -30.14
CA VAL A 54 -6.54 13.23 -30.04
C VAL A 54 -7.24 13.09 -31.39
N THR A 55 -8.46 12.56 -31.38
CA THR A 55 -9.32 12.49 -32.53
C THR A 55 -10.27 13.67 -32.55
N LEU A 56 -10.10 14.54 -33.53
CA LEU A 56 -10.89 15.76 -33.72
C LEU A 56 -12.03 15.48 -34.71
N LYS A 57 -13.25 15.84 -34.36
CA LYS A 57 -14.44 15.59 -35.16
C LYS A 57 -15.16 16.86 -35.55
N ASN A 58 -15.55 16.96 -36.81
CA ASN A 58 -16.43 17.99 -37.33
C ASN A 58 -17.90 17.64 -37.03
N SER A 59 -18.58 18.45 -36.23
CA SER A 59 -19.96 18.22 -35.80
C SER A 59 -20.97 18.27 -36.96
N LEU A 60 -20.64 18.96 -38.06
CA LEU A 60 -21.57 19.22 -39.14
C LEU A 60 -21.27 18.34 -40.37
N THR A 61 -22.28 17.64 -40.87
CA THR A 61 -22.21 16.74 -42.04
C THR A 61 -22.37 17.43 -43.40
N THR A 62 -22.59 18.77 -43.36
CA THR A 62 -22.88 19.55 -44.59
C THR A 62 -21.80 20.57 -44.95
N LYS A 63 -20.91 20.91 -44.02
CA LYS A 63 -19.82 21.86 -44.22
C LYS A 63 -18.50 21.26 -43.79
N PHE A 64 -17.46 21.40 -44.57
CA PHE A 64 -16.09 21.05 -44.20
C PHE A 64 -15.41 22.18 -43.42
N VAL A 65 -14.35 21.85 -42.70
CA VAL A 65 -13.44 22.78 -42.04
C VAL A 65 -12.09 22.75 -42.73
N ARG A 66 -11.43 23.91 -42.82
CA ARG A 66 -10.11 24.10 -43.44
C ARG A 66 -9.26 25.08 -42.62
N ASN A 67 -7.95 25.12 -42.94
CA ASN A 67 -6.97 26.04 -42.37
C ASN A 67 -7.03 26.02 -40.82
N MET A 68 -7.20 24.85 -40.24
CA MET A 68 -7.33 24.75 -38.77
C MET A 68 -5.97 24.85 -38.11
N LEU A 69 -5.85 25.77 -37.17
CA LEU A 69 -4.73 25.90 -36.25
C LEU A 69 -5.19 25.37 -34.87
N VAL A 70 -4.49 24.39 -34.39
CA VAL A 70 -4.69 23.80 -33.05
C VAL A 70 -3.62 24.28 -32.12
N LYS A 71 -4.00 25.08 -31.14
CA LYS A 71 -3.08 25.47 -30.04
C LYS A 71 -3.25 24.52 -28.87
N VAL A 72 -2.13 24.01 -28.37
CA VAL A 72 -2.06 23.13 -27.20
C VAL A 72 -1.57 23.92 -26.00
N ASP A 73 -2.27 23.80 -24.88
CA ASP A 73 -1.90 24.41 -23.61
C ASP A 73 -1.96 23.37 -22.50
N THR A 74 -0.85 23.10 -21.85
CA THR A 74 -0.74 22.12 -20.76
C THR A 74 -1.36 22.65 -19.46
N GLY A 75 -1.46 23.97 -19.29
CA GLY A 75 -1.96 24.59 -18.07
C GLY A 75 -1.17 24.24 -16.79
N ASN A 76 -0.10 23.47 -16.94
CA ASN A 76 0.71 22.98 -15.83
C ASN A 76 2.20 23.12 -16.17
N LEU A 77 2.97 23.72 -15.27
CA LEU A 77 4.41 23.93 -15.44
C LEU A 77 5.24 22.63 -15.39
N HIS A 78 4.66 21.54 -14.92
CA HIS A 78 5.33 20.23 -14.79
C HIS A 78 5.03 19.27 -15.94
N ILE A 79 4.19 19.70 -16.91
CA ILE A 79 3.94 18.96 -18.16
C ILE A 79 4.42 19.82 -19.31
N ASN A 80 5.46 19.37 -19.96
CA ASN A 80 6.15 20.11 -21.01
C ASN A 80 5.80 19.55 -22.38
N LEU A 81 5.51 20.42 -23.32
CA LEU A 81 5.41 20.06 -24.73
C LEU A 81 6.81 19.79 -25.28
N LEU A 82 7.02 18.65 -25.94
CA LEU A 82 8.32 18.27 -26.53
C LEU A 82 8.44 18.66 -28.01
N GLU A 83 7.45 19.34 -28.54
CA GLU A 83 7.45 19.85 -29.92
C GLU A 83 8.06 21.25 -29.99
N ASP A 84 8.58 21.62 -31.18
CA ASP A 84 9.14 22.94 -31.44
C ASP A 84 8.09 24.07 -31.40
N SER A 85 6.81 23.73 -31.52
CA SER A 85 5.69 24.68 -31.56
C SER A 85 4.49 24.16 -30.75
N ASP A 86 3.78 25.06 -30.10
CA ASP A 86 2.49 24.79 -29.44
C ASP A 86 1.29 24.90 -30.39
N ILE A 87 1.55 25.20 -31.68
CA ILE A 87 0.52 25.36 -32.72
C ILE A 87 0.76 24.35 -33.86
N PHE A 88 -0.29 23.57 -34.13
CA PHE A 88 -0.30 22.55 -35.17
C PHE A 88 -1.33 22.91 -36.24
N GLN A 89 -1.02 22.60 -37.49
CA GLN A 89 -1.90 22.87 -38.62
C GLN A 89 -2.56 21.57 -39.11
N ILE A 90 -3.87 21.64 -39.33
CA ILE A 90 -4.63 20.61 -40.05
C ILE A 90 -5.32 21.27 -41.27
N ASP A 91 -4.96 20.84 -42.45
CA ASP A 91 -5.39 21.50 -43.66
C ASP A 91 -6.91 21.42 -43.86
N LYS A 92 -7.52 20.28 -43.58
CA LYS A 92 -8.94 20.05 -43.84
C LYS A 92 -9.52 18.91 -43.01
N ILE A 93 -10.73 19.12 -42.46
CA ILE A 93 -11.57 18.06 -41.95
C ILE A 93 -12.86 18.02 -42.75
N PRO A 94 -13.19 16.89 -43.40
CA PRO A 94 -14.42 16.75 -44.17
C PRO A 94 -15.69 17.02 -43.37
N ALA A 95 -16.80 17.26 -44.02
CA ALA A 95 -18.09 17.36 -43.36
C ALA A 95 -18.44 16.06 -42.63
N GLY A 96 -18.66 16.15 -41.31
CA GLY A 96 -18.86 14.99 -40.43
C GLY A 96 -17.64 14.07 -40.25
N GLY A 97 -16.49 14.43 -40.85
CA GLY A 97 -15.26 13.66 -40.80
C GLY A 97 -14.45 13.89 -39.55
N GLU A 98 -13.34 13.16 -39.47
CA GLU A 98 -12.40 13.17 -38.34
C GLU A 98 -10.97 13.43 -38.84
N ALA A 99 -10.12 13.93 -37.94
CA ALA A 99 -8.67 14.02 -38.12
C ALA A 99 -7.99 13.70 -36.81
N GLU A 100 -6.82 13.09 -36.86
CA GLU A 100 -6.00 12.80 -35.69
C GLU A 100 -4.86 13.82 -35.56
N LEU A 101 -4.59 14.22 -34.33
CA LEU A 101 -3.43 15.02 -33.96
C LEU A 101 -2.67 14.27 -32.91
N THR A 102 -1.39 13.99 -33.15
CA THR A 102 -0.46 13.36 -32.22
C THR A 102 0.51 14.40 -31.72
N VAL A 103 0.72 14.43 -30.39
CA VAL A 103 1.57 15.40 -29.69
C VAL A 103 2.37 14.68 -28.62
N HIS A 104 3.65 15.05 -28.49
CA HIS A 104 4.56 14.46 -27.52
C HIS A 104 4.76 15.39 -26.31
N PHE A 105 4.71 14.80 -25.13
CA PHE A 105 4.85 15.51 -23.86
C PHE A 105 5.89 14.82 -22.97
N GLY A 106 6.55 15.61 -22.14
CA GLY A 106 7.37 15.15 -21.04
C GLY A 106 6.79 15.61 -19.70
N THR A 107 7.02 14.84 -18.65
CA THR A 107 6.59 15.19 -17.31
C THR A 107 7.77 15.34 -16.36
N ASP A 108 7.66 16.24 -15.39
CA ASP A 108 8.65 16.32 -14.32
C ASP A 108 8.44 15.18 -13.32
N SER A 109 9.53 14.62 -12.81
CA SER A 109 9.46 13.55 -11.77
C SER A 109 8.79 14.02 -10.47
N SER A 110 8.65 15.33 -10.26
CA SER A 110 8.00 15.94 -9.10
C SER A 110 6.49 16.09 -9.25
N LEU A 111 5.94 15.82 -10.44
CA LEU A 111 4.50 15.94 -10.70
C LEU A 111 3.74 14.90 -9.86
N PRO A 112 2.85 15.29 -8.92
CA PRO A 112 2.08 14.33 -8.14
C PRO A 112 1.23 13.40 -9.01
N ALA A 113 0.86 12.22 -8.48
CA ALA A 113 -0.11 11.38 -9.15
C ALA A 113 -1.45 12.10 -9.27
N GLY A 114 -2.14 11.94 -10.40
CA GLY A 114 -3.42 12.60 -10.62
C GLY A 114 -3.83 12.69 -12.08
N LYS A 115 -4.99 13.35 -12.31
CA LYS A 115 -5.53 13.61 -13.66
C LYS A 115 -5.33 15.07 -14.02
N TYR A 116 -4.61 15.29 -15.11
CA TYR A 116 -4.22 16.61 -15.56
C TYR A 116 -4.92 16.99 -16.85
N PRO A 117 -5.57 18.18 -16.92
CA PRO A 117 -6.22 18.64 -18.13
C PRO A 117 -5.18 19.17 -19.11
N LEU A 118 -5.31 18.73 -20.36
CA LEU A 118 -4.64 19.32 -21.53
C LEU A 118 -5.68 20.04 -22.36
N ASN A 119 -5.47 21.33 -22.61
CA ASN A 119 -6.43 22.20 -23.27
C ASN A 119 -6.04 22.43 -24.71
N PHE A 120 -7.03 22.42 -25.58
CA PHE A 120 -6.89 22.63 -27.01
C PHE A 120 -7.78 23.78 -27.44
N THR A 121 -7.22 24.71 -28.22
CA THR A 121 -7.97 25.78 -28.90
C THR A 121 -7.89 25.56 -30.39
N PHE A 122 -9.04 25.46 -31.02
CA PHE A 122 -9.17 25.22 -32.45
C PHE A 122 -9.62 26.53 -33.11
N ASN A 123 -8.82 27.08 -34.02
CA ASN A 123 -9.17 28.22 -34.86
C ASN A 123 -9.20 27.74 -36.31
N TYR A 124 -10.33 27.93 -36.99
CA TYR A 124 -10.54 27.34 -38.30
C TYR A 124 -11.51 28.14 -39.16
N ASP A 125 -11.51 27.86 -40.45
CA ASP A 125 -12.48 28.38 -41.42
C ASP A 125 -13.48 27.28 -41.82
N SER A 126 -14.73 27.64 -42.01
CA SER A 126 -15.70 26.79 -42.71
C SER A 126 -15.75 27.12 -44.18
N SER A 127 -16.59 26.39 -44.95
CA SER A 127 -16.81 26.67 -46.36
C SER A 127 -17.43 28.04 -46.64
N LYS A 128 -18.03 28.69 -45.65
CA LYS A 128 -18.73 29.98 -45.78
C LYS A 128 -18.29 31.04 -44.78
N THR A 129 -17.83 30.66 -43.59
CA THR A 129 -17.50 31.56 -42.46
C THR A 129 -16.04 31.40 -42.12
N LEU A 130 -15.34 32.51 -41.93
CA LEU A 130 -13.94 32.59 -41.54
C LEU A 130 -13.82 32.84 -40.03
N ASN A 131 -12.67 32.49 -39.44
CA ASN A 131 -12.30 32.77 -38.05
C ASN A 131 -13.28 32.18 -37.00
N LEU A 132 -13.70 30.95 -37.22
CA LEU A 132 -14.42 30.19 -36.20
C LEU A 132 -13.45 29.68 -35.13
N SER A 133 -13.94 29.56 -33.90
CA SER A 133 -13.14 29.05 -32.79
C SER A 133 -13.97 28.10 -31.94
N SER A 134 -13.31 27.06 -31.43
CA SER A 134 -13.85 26.18 -30.41
C SER A 134 -12.72 25.68 -29.51
N THR A 135 -13.07 25.09 -28.37
CA THR A 135 -12.09 24.55 -27.42
C THR A 135 -12.45 23.12 -27.05
N GLY A 136 -11.45 22.36 -26.66
CA GLY A 136 -11.59 21.01 -26.13
C GLY A 136 -10.60 20.75 -25.01
N THR A 137 -10.91 19.83 -24.13
CA THR A 137 -10.02 19.41 -23.05
C THR A 137 -10.01 17.89 -22.99
N THR A 138 -8.83 17.31 -22.85
CA THR A 138 -8.67 15.90 -22.51
C THR A 138 -7.92 15.75 -21.19
N LEU A 139 -8.11 14.64 -20.50
CA LEU A 139 -7.45 14.35 -19.22
C LEU A 139 -6.38 13.28 -19.45
N VAL A 140 -5.19 13.52 -18.92
CA VAL A 140 -4.11 12.53 -18.88
C VAL A 140 -3.90 12.13 -17.43
N GLU A 141 -3.85 10.83 -17.17
CA GLU A 141 -3.57 10.29 -15.85
C GLU A 141 -2.08 10.04 -15.70
N ILE A 142 -1.48 10.68 -14.70
CA ILE A 142 -0.07 10.53 -14.35
C ILE A 142 0.01 9.77 -13.04
N GLN A 143 0.90 8.78 -12.98
CA GLN A 143 1.18 7.99 -11.79
C GLN A 143 2.59 8.27 -11.28
N GLN A 144 2.81 8.11 -9.97
CA GLN A 144 4.15 8.14 -9.40
C GLN A 144 4.70 6.72 -9.32
N PRO A 145 5.98 6.50 -9.66
CA PRO A 145 6.59 5.19 -9.49
C PRO A 145 6.67 4.81 -8.01
N ALA A 146 6.16 3.64 -7.68
CA ALA A 146 6.29 3.08 -6.35
C ALA A 146 7.76 2.70 -6.10
N ASN A 147 8.36 3.26 -5.05
CA ASN A 147 9.75 2.99 -4.69
C ASN A 147 9.84 2.70 -3.19
N MET A 148 9.73 1.41 -2.85
CA MET A 148 9.82 0.94 -1.48
C MET A 148 11.11 0.15 -1.30
N GLU A 149 11.77 0.32 -0.17
CA GLU A 149 12.98 -0.40 0.20
C GLU A 149 12.75 -1.18 1.49
N LEU A 150 13.08 -2.48 1.44
CA LEU A 150 13.12 -3.36 2.60
C LEU A 150 14.57 -3.55 3.06
N VAL A 151 14.88 -3.02 4.23
CA VAL A 151 16.19 -3.26 4.86
C VAL A 151 16.14 -4.57 5.61
N MET A 152 16.88 -5.55 5.10
CA MET A 152 16.96 -6.88 5.69
C MET A 152 17.79 -6.87 6.96
N PRO A 153 17.28 -7.38 8.09
CA PRO A 153 18.10 -7.62 9.25
C PRO A 153 19.11 -8.75 8.98
N ARG A 154 20.19 -8.77 9.74
CA ARG A 154 21.09 -9.92 9.73
C ARG A 154 20.40 -11.09 10.43
N PHE A 155 20.13 -12.15 9.70
CA PHE A 155 19.66 -13.40 10.27
C PHE A 155 20.82 -14.16 10.91
N ALA A 156 20.53 -15.00 11.90
CA ALA A 156 21.52 -15.90 12.48
C ALA A 156 21.88 -17.00 11.48
N ASP A 157 23.15 -17.34 11.41
CA ASP A 157 23.64 -18.40 10.51
C ASP A 157 22.99 -19.76 10.84
N SER A 158 22.53 -19.94 12.08
CA SER A 158 21.77 -21.12 12.50
C SER A 158 20.73 -20.82 13.57
N VAL A 159 19.64 -21.59 13.57
CA VAL A 159 18.50 -21.47 14.48
C VAL A 159 18.10 -22.86 14.97
N THR A 160 17.42 -22.95 16.12
CA THR A 160 17.09 -24.22 16.76
C THR A 160 15.57 -24.46 16.75
N VAL A 161 15.14 -25.68 16.42
CA VAL A 161 13.72 -26.05 16.50
C VAL A 161 13.17 -25.85 17.92
N GLY A 162 12.02 -25.20 18.02
CA GLY A 162 11.36 -24.83 19.26
C GLY A 162 11.68 -23.42 19.78
N GLU A 163 12.62 -22.72 19.15
CA GLU A 163 12.90 -21.32 19.46
C GLU A 163 11.88 -20.38 18.79
N THR A 164 11.65 -19.23 19.43
CA THR A 164 10.96 -18.10 18.83
C THR A 164 11.93 -16.95 18.67
N ILE A 165 12.12 -16.50 17.44
CA ILE A 165 13.09 -15.47 17.09
C ILE A 165 12.33 -14.19 16.71
N PRO A 166 12.55 -13.09 17.43
CA PRO A 166 12.03 -11.79 17.02
C PRO A 166 12.86 -11.21 15.88
N VAL A 167 12.24 -10.98 14.74
CA VAL A 167 12.89 -10.36 13.58
C VAL A 167 12.28 -8.98 13.35
N THR A 168 13.13 -7.94 13.33
CA THR A 168 12.71 -6.57 13.09
C THR A 168 13.09 -6.16 11.67
N PHE A 169 12.12 -5.78 10.88
CA PHE A 169 12.29 -5.24 9.54
C PHE A 169 12.13 -3.74 9.55
N GLN A 170 12.97 -3.05 8.81
CA GLN A 170 12.80 -1.63 8.52
C GLN A 170 12.37 -1.50 7.06
N VAL A 171 11.31 -0.72 6.83
CA VAL A 171 10.79 -0.43 5.51
C VAL A 171 10.88 1.08 5.29
N MET A 172 11.31 1.49 4.10
CA MET A 172 11.42 2.90 3.72
C MET A 172 10.60 3.14 2.46
N ASN A 173 9.79 4.18 2.47
CA ASN A 173 9.14 4.70 1.27
C ASN A 173 10.05 5.76 0.65
N MET A 174 10.80 5.37 -0.36
CA MET A 174 11.70 6.25 -1.12
C MET A 174 10.98 6.97 -2.26
N GLY A 175 9.69 6.65 -2.47
CA GLY A 175 8.81 7.27 -3.46
C GLY A 175 8.31 8.64 -3.01
N ARG A 176 7.49 9.25 -3.85
CA ARG A 176 6.91 10.58 -3.64
C ARG A 176 5.44 10.54 -3.19
N ASP A 177 4.79 9.40 -3.38
CA ASP A 177 3.40 9.18 -2.98
C ASP A 177 3.30 8.29 -1.73
N PRO A 178 2.22 8.41 -0.95
CA PRO A 178 1.98 7.50 0.16
C PRO A 178 1.70 6.08 -0.35
N MET A 179 2.17 5.08 0.42
CA MET A 179 1.87 3.67 0.18
C MET A 179 0.98 3.15 1.31
N HIS A 180 0.00 2.34 0.94
CA HIS A 180 -1.04 1.81 1.83
C HIS A 180 -0.87 0.31 2.06
N ASN A 181 -1.47 -0.20 3.12
CA ASN A 181 -1.48 -1.63 3.46
C ASN A 181 -0.09 -2.27 3.50
N VAL A 182 0.94 -1.46 3.82
CA VAL A 182 2.33 -1.89 3.88
C VAL A 182 2.49 -2.96 4.94
N ARG A 183 3.01 -4.12 4.56
CA ARG A 183 3.25 -5.25 5.46
C ARG A 183 4.40 -6.13 4.97
N CYS A 184 5.08 -6.76 5.92
CA CYS A 184 6.07 -7.80 5.65
C CYS A 184 5.48 -9.17 6.01
N VAL A 185 5.73 -10.17 5.17
CA VAL A 185 5.36 -11.57 5.42
C VAL A 185 6.62 -12.41 5.30
N VAL A 186 6.83 -13.34 6.21
CA VAL A 186 7.93 -14.31 6.15
C VAL A 186 7.36 -15.68 5.79
N SER A 187 8.00 -16.36 4.87
CA SER A 187 7.69 -17.72 4.45
C SER A 187 8.95 -18.55 4.26
N GLY A 188 8.82 -19.87 4.17
CA GLY A 188 9.92 -20.79 3.96
C GLY A 188 9.80 -22.03 4.84
N PHE A 189 10.55 -23.08 4.49
CA PHE A 189 10.56 -24.30 5.30
C PHE A 189 11.32 -24.08 6.61
N GLY A 190 10.74 -24.53 7.71
CA GLY A 190 11.31 -24.36 9.04
C GLY A 190 10.83 -23.09 9.77
N PHE A 191 10.03 -22.25 9.12
CA PHE A 191 9.50 -21.00 9.70
C PHE A 191 8.00 -21.04 9.85
N ALA A 192 7.51 -20.74 11.05
CA ALA A 192 6.11 -20.56 11.37
C ALA A 192 5.91 -19.16 12.01
N PRO A 193 5.69 -18.11 11.19
CA PRO A 193 5.48 -16.77 11.71
C PRO A 193 4.19 -16.72 12.54
N SER A 194 4.24 -16.13 13.72
CA SER A 194 3.08 -15.98 14.61
C SER A 194 2.21 -14.80 14.23
N ASN A 195 2.76 -13.84 13.48
CA ASN A 195 2.10 -12.62 13.05
C ASN A 195 2.61 -12.15 11.69
N THR A 196 1.86 -11.26 11.08
CA THR A 196 2.29 -10.47 9.91
C THR A 196 2.88 -9.15 10.39
N GLY A 197 3.99 -8.74 9.83
CA GLY A 197 4.59 -7.44 10.12
C GLY A 197 3.83 -6.30 9.47
N TYR A 198 2.68 -5.91 10.05
CA TYR A 198 1.84 -4.84 9.51
C TYR A 198 2.35 -3.47 9.94
N ILE A 199 2.49 -2.55 8.99
CA ILE A 199 2.91 -1.16 9.18
C ILE A 199 1.74 -0.20 8.93
N GLY A 200 0.92 -0.46 7.91
CA GLY A 200 -0.19 0.40 7.51
C GLY A 200 0.16 1.37 6.40
N THR A 201 -0.17 2.65 6.57
CA THR A 201 0.14 3.69 5.58
C THR A 201 1.49 4.32 5.86
N MET A 202 2.32 4.43 4.82
CA MET A 202 3.62 5.10 4.86
C MET A 202 3.61 6.31 3.93
N GLY A 203 3.81 7.50 4.50
CA GLY A 203 3.97 8.73 3.71
C GLY A 203 5.26 8.72 2.87
N ALA A 204 5.31 9.59 1.86
CA ALA A 204 6.50 9.82 1.05
C ALA A 204 7.73 10.16 1.91
N GLY A 205 8.88 9.56 1.63
CA GLY A 205 10.14 9.82 2.33
C GLY A 205 10.18 9.38 3.79
N THR A 206 9.24 8.55 4.25
CA THR A 206 9.19 8.05 5.64
C THR A 206 9.76 6.65 5.78
N SER A 207 10.19 6.32 6.99
CA SER A 207 10.61 4.97 7.36
C SER A 207 9.79 4.47 8.54
N ALA A 208 9.57 3.15 8.59
CA ALA A 208 8.89 2.49 9.69
C ALA A 208 9.54 1.14 9.99
N THR A 209 9.33 0.63 11.20
CA THR A 209 9.82 -0.68 11.60
C THR A 209 8.65 -1.56 12.01
N THR A 210 8.76 -2.86 11.72
CA THR A 210 7.81 -3.88 12.17
C THR A 210 8.54 -5.10 12.67
N LYS A 211 7.92 -5.83 13.61
CA LYS A 211 8.48 -7.01 14.24
C LYS A 211 7.62 -8.23 13.92
N ILE A 212 8.28 -9.31 13.49
CA ILE A 212 7.66 -10.61 13.27
C ILE A 212 8.29 -11.62 14.21
N GLU A 213 7.47 -12.35 14.94
CA GLU A 213 7.91 -13.47 15.79
C GLU A 213 7.91 -14.75 14.94
N LEU A 214 9.11 -15.30 14.68
CA LEU A 214 9.28 -16.53 13.91
C LEU A 214 9.46 -17.70 14.88
N TYR A 215 8.49 -18.58 14.94
CA TYR A 215 8.65 -19.87 15.59
C TYR A 215 9.35 -20.85 14.67
N ILE A 216 10.42 -21.48 15.13
CA ILE A 216 11.23 -22.41 14.33
C ILE A 216 10.67 -23.81 14.49
N ILE A 217 10.30 -24.42 13.38
CA ILE A 217 9.79 -25.79 13.28
C ILE A 217 10.77 -26.68 12.50
N ALA A 218 10.62 -27.99 12.62
CA ALA A 218 11.37 -28.91 11.75
C ALA A 218 11.02 -28.67 10.27
N LEU A 219 11.98 -28.78 9.36
CA LEU A 219 11.78 -28.50 7.94
C LEU A 219 10.67 -29.34 7.34
N ASN A 220 10.57 -30.63 7.71
CA ASN A 220 9.54 -31.54 7.23
C ASN A 220 8.17 -31.36 7.92
N ALA A 221 8.07 -30.51 8.93
CA ALA A 221 6.80 -30.08 9.53
C ALA A 221 6.14 -28.92 8.69
N SER A 222 6.88 -28.37 7.73
CA SER A 222 6.36 -27.34 6.83
C SER A 222 5.54 -27.98 5.71
N LYS A 223 4.40 -27.37 5.40
CA LYS A 223 3.54 -27.80 4.30
C LYS A 223 4.32 -27.81 2.97
N GLY A 224 4.26 -28.95 2.26
CA GLY A 224 4.96 -29.14 0.99
C GLY A 224 6.39 -29.71 1.13
N ASN A 225 6.85 -30.01 2.35
CA ASN A 225 8.14 -30.65 2.61
C ASN A 225 8.06 -31.87 3.56
N GLU A 226 6.91 -32.52 3.61
CA GLU A 226 6.62 -33.62 4.55
C GLU A 226 7.58 -34.81 4.40
N ASN A 227 8.13 -35.03 3.22
CA ASN A 227 9.08 -36.09 2.92
C ASN A 227 10.56 -35.62 2.93
N GLY A 228 10.80 -34.35 3.29
CA GLY A 228 12.13 -33.76 3.34
C GLY A 228 12.90 -34.10 4.62
N ASN A 229 14.12 -33.57 4.72
CA ASN A 229 14.93 -33.66 5.94
C ASN A 229 14.25 -32.88 7.08
N GLN A 230 14.47 -33.33 8.32
CA GLN A 230 13.96 -32.62 9.50
C GLN A 230 14.78 -31.36 9.83
N TYR A 231 16.06 -31.38 9.52
CA TYR A 231 17.05 -30.37 9.90
C TYR A 231 17.99 -30.09 8.74
N GLY A 232 18.69 -29.00 8.76
CA GLY A 232 19.66 -28.60 7.75
C GLY A 232 19.44 -27.22 7.21
N ASP A 233 20.09 -26.92 6.10
CA ASP A 233 20.03 -25.62 5.45
C ASP A 233 18.64 -25.35 4.85
N THR A 234 18.20 -24.12 4.97
CA THR A 234 16.91 -23.65 4.45
C THR A 234 17.01 -22.22 3.98
N VAL A 235 16.10 -21.87 3.08
CA VAL A 235 15.93 -20.52 2.56
C VAL A 235 14.58 -19.98 3.03
N GLY A 236 14.63 -18.83 3.69
CA GLY A 236 13.44 -18.06 4.00
C GLY A 236 13.24 -16.92 2.99
N THR A 237 12.00 -16.56 2.74
CA THR A 237 11.62 -15.45 1.89
C THR A 237 10.85 -14.42 2.71
N VAL A 238 11.26 -13.16 2.61
CA VAL A 238 10.53 -12.03 3.13
C VAL A 238 9.86 -11.33 1.96
N THR A 239 8.55 -11.22 2.00
CA THR A 239 7.76 -10.52 0.99
C THR A 239 7.26 -9.21 1.59
N LEU A 240 7.70 -8.08 1.04
CA LEU A 240 7.13 -6.76 1.28
C LEU A 240 5.94 -6.57 0.34
N ILE A 241 4.77 -6.30 0.89
CA ILE A 241 3.52 -6.09 0.15
C ILE A 241 3.00 -4.71 0.48
N TYR A 242 2.57 -3.96 -0.53
CA TYR A 242 2.01 -2.61 -0.38
C TYR A 242 1.10 -2.27 -1.55
N GLU A 243 0.33 -1.20 -1.40
CA GLU A 243 -0.62 -0.70 -2.40
C GLU A 243 -0.38 0.80 -2.63
N ASN A 244 -0.56 1.27 -3.87
CA ASN A 244 -0.57 2.70 -4.16
C ASN A 244 -1.95 3.33 -3.85
N GLU A 245 -2.10 4.64 -4.08
CA GLU A 245 -3.37 5.36 -3.87
C GLU A 245 -4.53 4.84 -4.74
N ASN A 246 -4.22 4.23 -5.88
CA ASN A 246 -5.22 3.64 -6.79
C ASN A 246 -5.63 2.21 -6.37
N GLY A 247 -5.05 1.66 -5.29
CA GLY A 247 -5.31 0.29 -4.82
C GLY A 247 -4.59 -0.77 -5.65
N GLU A 248 -3.61 -0.39 -6.48
CA GLU A 248 -2.77 -1.34 -7.21
C GLU A 248 -1.75 -1.94 -6.23
N ALA A 249 -1.75 -3.28 -6.15
CA ALA A 249 -0.89 -4.01 -5.24
C ALA A 249 0.48 -4.32 -5.86
N PHE A 250 1.52 -4.14 -5.06
CA PHE A 250 2.90 -4.46 -5.39
C PHE A 250 3.46 -5.44 -4.37
N GLN A 251 4.43 -6.24 -4.82
CA GLN A 251 5.19 -7.12 -3.93
C GLN A 251 6.67 -7.13 -4.34
N GLN A 252 7.52 -7.23 -3.33
CA GLN A 252 8.96 -7.37 -3.49
C GLN A 252 9.44 -8.50 -2.58
N GLU A 253 10.21 -9.43 -3.12
CA GLU A 253 10.72 -10.58 -2.39
C GLU A 253 12.22 -10.48 -2.18
N THR A 254 12.65 -10.83 -0.97
CA THR A 254 14.06 -10.93 -0.60
C THR A 254 14.28 -12.21 0.20
N THR A 255 15.32 -12.94 -0.10
CA THR A 255 15.62 -14.21 0.55
C THR A 255 16.74 -14.09 1.59
N PHE A 256 16.73 -14.99 2.56
CA PHE A 256 17.79 -15.18 3.54
C PHE A 256 18.04 -16.68 3.75
N GLU A 257 19.24 -17.04 4.14
CA GLU A 257 19.66 -18.42 4.36
C GLU A 257 19.96 -18.63 5.85
N THR A 258 19.66 -19.82 6.36
CA THR A 258 20.00 -20.24 7.72
C THR A 258 19.97 -21.77 7.81
N THR A 259 20.60 -22.32 8.86
CA THR A 259 20.57 -23.76 9.14
C THR A 259 19.66 -24.05 10.33
N VAL A 260 18.67 -24.92 10.14
CA VAL A 260 17.77 -25.37 11.21
C VAL A 260 18.40 -26.55 11.97
N ASN A 261 18.71 -26.34 13.23
CA ASN A 261 19.32 -27.33 14.12
C ASN A 261 18.27 -28.12 14.91
N ARG A 262 18.68 -29.28 15.40
CA ARG A 262 17.88 -30.12 16.30
C ARG A 262 17.56 -29.37 17.60
N PRO A 263 16.38 -29.62 18.23
CA PRO A 263 16.07 -29.06 19.53
C PRO A 263 17.11 -29.51 20.56
N ILE A 264 17.59 -28.60 21.40
CA ILE A 264 18.44 -28.95 22.55
C ILE A 264 17.51 -29.63 23.56
N VAL A 265 17.47 -30.96 23.53
CA VAL A 265 16.88 -31.72 24.64
C VAL A 265 17.87 -31.59 25.80
N GLN A 266 17.64 -30.66 26.70
CA GLN A 266 18.17 -30.80 28.04
C GLN A 266 17.51 -32.05 28.61
N LEU A 267 18.23 -33.20 28.53
CA LEU A 267 17.99 -34.25 29.47
C LEU A 267 18.15 -33.54 30.82
N GLN A 268 17.05 -33.16 31.50
CA GLN A 268 17.08 -33.16 32.92
C GLN A 268 17.57 -34.54 33.23
N GLN A 269 18.90 -34.67 33.55
CA GLN A 269 19.35 -35.66 34.48
C GLN A 269 18.41 -35.44 35.69
N THR A 270 17.29 -36.17 35.70
CA THR A 270 16.79 -36.66 36.94
C THR A 270 18.06 -37.35 37.47
N ASP A 271 18.79 -36.69 38.36
CA ASP A 271 19.53 -37.35 39.37
C ASP A 271 18.54 -38.31 40.00
N ASN A 272 18.37 -39.47 39.37
CA ASN A 272 18.21 -40.70 40.07
C ASN A 272 19.60 -40.96 40.71
N THR A 273 20.04 -40.04 41.59
CA THR A 273 20.51 -40.40 42.88
C THR A 273 19.24 -41.06 43.51
N GLU A 274 18.97 -42.31 43.18
CA GLU A 274 18.92 -43.33 44.15
C GLU A 274 20.26 -43.30 44.94
N GLU A 275 20.67 -42.13 45.47
CA GLU A 275 21.08 -42.08 46.81
C GLU A 275 19.96 -42.83 47.51
N GLU A 276 20.26 -44.15 47.64
CA GLU A 276 20.13 -44.65 48.98
C GLU A 276 19.33 -43.66 49.77
N LYS A 277 18.00 -43.76 49.75
CA LYS A 277 17.22 -43.76 50.94
C LYS A 277 17.79 -44.87 51.79
N GLN A 278 19.11 -44.75 52.12
CA GLN A 278 19.61 -45.13 53.36
C GLN A 278 18.59 -44.57 54.30
N LYS A 279 17.64 -45.44 54.62
CA LYS A 279 16.75 -45.34 55.72
C LYS A 279 17.37 -44.34 56.63
N ALA A 280 16.90 -43.10 56.69
CA ALA A 280 16.72 -42.42 57.89
C ALA A 280 15.79 -43.37 58.65
N ALA A 281 16.39 -44.50 59.08
CA ALA A 281 15.84 -45.30 60.09
C ALA A 281 15.50 -44.27 61.13
N SER A 282 14.23 -44.00 61.18
CA SER A 282 13.61 -43.00 62.03
C SER A 282 14.27 -43.22 63.39
N GLN A 283 15.17 -42.35 63.81
CA GLN A 283 15.86 -42.43 65.12
C GLN A 283 14.86 -42.10 66.22
N TRP A 284 13.57 -42.34 66.00
CA TRP A 284 12.52 -42.16 66.96
C TRP A 284 12.82 -42.97 68.20
N TRP A 285 13.46 -44.15 68.10
CA TRP A 285 13.88 -44.98 69.23
C TRP A 285 14.95 -44.32 70.10
N VAL A 286 15.82 -43.44 69.55
CA VAL A 286 16.81 -42.65 70.33
C VAL A 286 16.07 -41.65 71.21
N SER A 287 15.01 -41.00 70.74
CA SER A 287 14.16 -40.11 71.49
C SER A 287 13.44 -40.86 72.61
N VAL A 288 13.01 -42.10 72.33
CA VAL A 288 12.41 -42.96 73.40
C VAL A 288 13.42 -43.40 74.45
N LEU A 289 14.65 -43.73 74.07
CA LEU A 289 15.72 -44.05 75.03
C LEU A 289 16.10 -42.87 75.91
N ILE A 290 16.18 -41.67 75.36
CA ILE A 290 16.45 -40.43 76.07
C ILE A 290 15.32 -40.16 77.07
N LEU A 291 14.06 -40.25 76.60
CA LEU A 291 12.90 -40.07 77.53
C LEU A 291 12.84 -41.12 78.62
N GLY A 292 13.11 -42.39 78.28
CA GLY A 292 13.20 -43.49 79.26
C GLY A 292 14.30 -43.27 80.24
N GLY A 293 15.47 -42.80 79.82
CA GLY A 293 16.61 -42.44 80.68
C GLY A 293 16.30 -41.33 81.66
N VAL A 294 15.59 -40.28 81.23
CA VAL A 294 15.16 -39.16 82.11
C VAL A 294 14.16 -39.64 83.14
N ILE A 295 13.19 -40.47 82.75
CA ILE A 295 12.22 -41.06 83.70
C ILE A 295 12.93 -41.95 84.75
N LEU A 296 13.87 -42.78 84.29
CA LEU A 296 14.63 -43.65 85.20
C LEU A 296 15.45 -42.82 86.16
N ALA A 297 16.11 -41.78 85.75
CA ALA A 297 16.86 -40.86 86.62
C ALA A 297 15.95 -40.15 87.62
N ALA A 298 14.74 -39.74 87.23
CA ALA A 298 13.75 -39.13 88.12
C ALA A 298 13.26 -40.15 89.19
N VAL A 299 13.00 -41.39 88.81
CA VAL A 299 12.60 -42.47 89.72
C VAL A 299 13.71 -42.79 90.75
N ILE A 300 14.94 -42.89 90.27
CA ILE A 300 16.12 -43.09 91.11
C ILE A 300 16.29 -41.90 92.10
N GLY A 301 16.14 -40.69 91.61
CA GLY A 301 16.16 -39.48 92.46
C GLY A 301 15.11 -39.49 93.52
N ILE A 302 13.86 -39.90 93.20
CA ILE A 302 12.76 -40.03 94.18
C ILE A 302 13.07 -41.11 95.17
N ILE A 303 13.65 -42.25 94.78
CA ILE A 303 14.02 -43.34 95.68
C ILE A 303 15.14 -42.89 96.64
N ILE A 304 16.14 -42.16 96.09
CA ILE A 304 17.22 -41.62 96.93
C ILE A 304 16.68 -40.61 97.96
N VAL A 305 15.81 -39.72 97.55
CA VAL A 305 15.19 -38.73 98.45
C VAL A 305 14.32 -39.42 99.49
N LYS A 306 13.48 -40.41 99.10
CA LYS A 306 12.73 -41.23 100.09
C LYS A 306 13.64 -42.00 101.03
N LYS A 307 14.74 -42.57 100.58
CA LYS A 307 15.70 -43.28 101.40
C LYS A 307 16.41 -42.35 102.33
N ARG A 308 16.71 -41.11 101.92
CA ARG A 308 17.28 -40.08 102.85
C ARG A 308 16.29 -39.60 103.91
N GLN A 309 15.00 -39.44 103.56
CA GLN A 309 13.94 -39.08 104.49
C GLN A 309 13.71 -40.18 105.56
N LYS A 310 13.89 -41.47 105.17
CA LYS A 310 13.71 -42.59 106.09
C LYS A 310 14.88 -42.74 107.06
N ASN A 311 16.05 -42.19 106.71
CA ASN A 311 17.23 -42.24 107.63
C ASN A 311 17.35 -41.02 108.57
N HIS A 312 16.46 -40.01 108.44
CA HIS A 312 16.44 -38.87 109.35
C HIS A 312 15.25 -38.86 110.33
N GLY A 313 14.45 -39.95 110.37
CA GLY A 313 13.34 -40.13 111.28
C GLY A 313 13.54 -41.13 112.38
N GLY A 314 14.77 -41.14 112.97
CA GLY A 314 15.10 -42.08 114.11
C GLY A 314 16.13 -41.54 115.03
N ALA A 315 15.83 -40.46 115.74
CA ALA A 315 16.54 -40.08 116.98
C ALA A 315 15.67 -39.01 117.70
N TYR A 316 14.80 -39.48 118.52
CA TYR A 316 14.52 -38.82 119.81
C TYR A 316 13.45 -39.69 120.55
N LEU A 317 13.92 -40.57 121.34
CA LEU A 317 13.79 -40.86 122.76
C LEU A 317 14.86 -41.81 123.11
#